data_ca902bea482e689af291cfae8ecbdb12
#
_entry.id   ca902bea482e689af291cfae8ecbdb12
#
_cell.length_a   1.000
_cell.length_b   1.000
_cell.length_c   1.000
_cell.angle_alpha   90.00
_cell.angle_beta   90.00
_cell.angle_gamma   90.00
#
_symmetry.space_group_name_H-M   'P 1'
#
loop_
_entity.id
_entity.type
_entity.pdbx_description
1 polymer ?
#
loop_
_entity_poly.entity_id
_entity_poly.type
_entity_poly.pdbx_seq_one_letter_code
_entity_poly.pdbx_strand_id
1 'polypeptide(L)'
;MAYECFDVSIADKVAHVKLDRGPNLNTMIPSFWSELPEIINEISDEGKARAIVISSTGKHFCAGMDLAVFTGGGLSDSEKTERGRRNALTRESALHLQESFTCFERARMPVLAAIQGGCVGGAVDMVTAADMRYATEDAWFCIQEINIGMTADVGTLQRLPKIIPEGVARELAYTGRRMTAQRAMEVGLVNEVFSSHEVMVDTVLEIASEIATKSPLAIWGTKES
;
A
#
# COMPACT_ATOMS: atom_id res chain seq x y z
N MET A 1 -19.90 -8.43 0.59
CA MET A 1 -19.21 -9.67 1.02
C MET A 1 -18.36 -9.31 2.22
N ALA A 2 -18.09 -10.22 3.15
CA ALA A 2 -17.15 -9.95 4.23
C ALA A 2 -15.74 -10.31 3.72
N TYR A 3 -14.82 -9.36 3.73
CA TYR A 3 -13.41 -9.59 3.42
C TYR A 3 -12.67 -10.12 4.65
N GLU A 4 -11.62 -10.90 4.45
CA GLU A 4 -10.80 -11.44 5.53
C GLU A 4 -9.77 -10.41 6.05
N CYS A 5 -9.25 -9.59 5.13
CA CYS A 5 -8.19 -8.64 5.42
C CYS A 5 -8.65 -7.20 5.60
N PHE A 6 -9.85 -6.87 5.15
CA PHE A 6 -10.31 -5.49 5.04
C PHE A 6 -11.72 -5.27 5.61
N ASP A 7 -11.90 -4.12 6.28
CA ASP A 7 -13.20 -3.53 6.55
C ASP A 7 -13.41 -2.34 5.61
N VAL A 8 -14.50 -2.37 4.82
CA VAL A 8 -14.78 -1.38 3.78
C VAL A 8 -16.09 -0.68 4.08
N SER A 9 -16.04 0.64 4.16
CA SER A 9 -17.23 1.48 4.28
C SER A 9 -17.21 2.59 3.24
N ILE A 10 -18.37 2.97 2.73
CA ILE A 10 -18.53 4.08 1.78
C ILE A 10 -19.59 5.01 2.33
N ALA A 11 -19.21 6.26 2.58
CA ALA A 11 -20.10 7.32 3.01
C ALA A 11 -19.74 8.62 2.29
N ASP A 12 -20.73 9.41 1.91
CA ASP A 12 -20.56 10.74 1.30
C ASP A 12 -19.57 10.76 0.12
N LYS A 13 -19.57 9.68 -0.67
CA LYS A 13 -18.67 9.48 -1.83
C LYS A 13 -17.20 9.29 -1.47
N VAL A 14 -16.88 8.98 -0.23
CA VAL A 14 -15.55 8.58 0.23
C VAL A 14 -15.58 7.11 0.61
N ALA A 15 -14.69 6.33 0.05
CA ALA A 15 -14.49 4.94 0.47
C ALA A 15 -13.37 4.91 1.52
N HIS A 16 -13.65 4.29 2.66
CA HIS A 16 -12.67 4.01 3.70
C HIS A 16 -12.39 2.52 3.72
N VAL A 17 -11.21 2.14 3.32
CA VAL A 17 -10.72 0.75 3.25
C VAL A 17 -9.70 0.58 4.37
N LYS A 18 -10.07 -0.16 5.41
CA LYS A 18 -9.22 -0.40 6.58
C LYS A 18 -8.61 -1.80 6.53
N LEU A 19 -7.31 -1.92 6.67
CA LEU A 19 -6.68 -3.19 6.98
C LEU A 19 -7.15 -3.62 8.39
N ASP A 20 -7.79 -4.78 8.50
CA ASP A 20 -8.48 -5.20 9.73
C ASP A 20 -7.97 -6.53 10.29
N ARG A 21 -6.67 -6.71 10.22
CA ARG A 21 -5.94 -7.81 10.87
C ARG A 21 -4.96 -7.29 11.94
N GLY A 22 -5.36 -6.26 12.68
CA GLY A 22 -4.53 -5.60 13.70
C GLY A 22 -3.81 -6.54 14.67
N PRO A 23 -4.46 -7.57 15.26
CA PRO A 23 -3.80 -8.58 16.12
C PRO A 23 -2.66 -9.32 15.42
N ASN A 24 -2.71 -9.47 14.10
CA ASN A 24 -1.68 -10.10 13.26
C ASN A 24 -0.80 -9.04 12.55
N LEU A 25 -0.70 -7.83 13.09
CA LEU A 25 0.11 -6.72 12.55
C LEU A 25 -0.25 -6.37 11.10
N ASN A 26 -1.47 -6.67 10.67
CA ASN A 26 -1.96 -6.47 9.30
C ASN A 26 -1.05 -7.12 8.23
N THR A 27 -0.45 -8.29 8.55
CA THR A 27 0.39 -9.01 7.58
C THR A 27 -0.42 -9.45 6.37
N MET A 28 0.23 -9.40 5.21
CA MET A 28 -0.34 -9.73 3.90
C MET A 28 -0.33 -11.23 3.69
N ILE A 29 -1.49 -11.87 3.90
CA ILE A 29 -1.77 -13.28 3.60
C ILE A 29 -2.29 -13.42 2.16
N PRO A 30 -2.46 -14.65 1.62
CA PRO A 30 -2.94 -14.84 0.25
C PRO A 30 -4.23 -14.08 -0.08
N SER A 31 -5.20 -14.02 0.84
CA SER A 31 -6.46 -13.28 0.67
C SER A 31 -6.24 -11.78 0.44
N PHE A 32 -5.24 -11.18 1.08
CA PHE A 32 -4.90 -9.77 0.91
C PHE A 32 -4.65 -9.41 -0.57
N TRP A 33 -3.89 -10.26 -1.27
CA TRP A 33 -3.46 -10.01 -2.65
C TRP A 33 -4.58 -10.14 -3.70
N SER A 34 -5.66 -10.80 -3.35
CA SER A 34 -6.87 -10.86 -4.19
C SER A 34 -7.92 -9.84 -3.80
N GLU A 35 -8.15 -9.65 -2.49
CA GLU A 35 -9.19 -8.76 -1.97
C GLU A 35 -8.90 -7.28 -2.28
N LEU A 36 -7.65 -6.83 -2.09
CA LEU A 36 -7.32 -5.42 -2.31
C LEU A 36 -7.60 -4.93 -3.74
N PRO A 37 -7.09 -5.59 -4.80
CA PRO A 37 -7.41 -5.16 -6.16
C PRO A 37 -8.90 -5.33 -6.50
N GLU A 38 -9.60 -6.33 -5.95
CA GLU A 38 -11.05 -6.49 -6.12
C GLU A 38 -11.79 -5.27 -5.56
N ILE A 39 -11.49 -4.87 -4.31
CA ILE A 39 -12.10 -3.72 -3.64
C ILE A 39 -11.84 -2.43 -4.43
N ILE A 40 -10.61 -2.16 -4.80
CA ILE A 40 -10.23 -0.91 -5.48
C ILE A 40 -10.86 -0.83 -6.88
N ASN A 41 -10.80 -1.93 -7.64
CA ASN A 41 -11.38 -1.96 -8.98
C ASN A 41 -12.90 -1.85 -8.93
N GLU A 42 -13.58 -2.52 -8.01
CA GLU A 42 -15.03 -2.41 -7.83
C GLU A 42 -15.44 -0.96 -7.51
N ILE A 43 -14.74 -0.30 -6.58
CA ILE A 43 -15.01 1.12 -6.24
C ILE A 43 -14.80 2.00 -7.45
N SER A 44 -13.71 1.79 -8.20
CA SER A 44 -13.33 2.59 -9.36
C SER A 44 -14.29 2.38 -10.55
N ASP A 45 -14.55 1.14 -10.92
CA ASP A 45 -15.30 0.80 -12.14
C ASP A 45 -16.79 1.12 -12.00
N GLU A 46 -17.36 0.90 -10.81
CA GLU A 46 -18.76 1.22 -10.52
C GLU A 46 -18.96 2.69 -10.09
N GLY A 47 -17.88 3.45 -9.89
CA GLY A 47 -17.95 4.85 -9.47
C GLY A 47 -18.57 5.04 -8.09
N LYS A 48 -18.38 4.07 -7.18
CA LYS A 48 -18.97 4.06 -5.84
C LYS A 48 -18.50 5.20 -4.95
N ALA A 49 -17.26 5.67 -5.19
CA ALA A 49 -16.67 6.77 -4.44
C ALA A 49 -15.94 7.76 -5.37
N ARG A 50 -15.48 8.88 -4.82
CA ARG A 50 -14.70 9.93 -5.49
C ARG A 50 -13.32 10.12 -4.88
N ALA A 51 -13.07 9.51 -3.74
CA ALA A 51 -11.77 9.37 -3.10
C ALA A 51 -11.74 8.08 -2.28
N ILE A 52 -10.58 7.48 -2.12
CA ILE A 52 -10.34 6.27 -1.33
C ILE A 52 -9.34 6.61 -0.24
N VAL A 53 -9.64 6.26 1.01
CA VAL A 53 -8.72 6.34 2.14
C VAL A 53 -8.34 4.94 2.57
N ILE A 54 -7.04 4.65 2.59
CA ILE A 54 -6.48 3.41 3.13
C ILE A 54 -5.94 3.70 4.52
N SER A 55 -6.45 3.03 5.54
CA SER A 55 -5.94 3.07 6.91
C SER A 55 -5.80 1.65 7.46
N SER A 56 -5.47 1.51 8.74
CA SER A 56 -5.42 0.19 9.36
C SER A 56 -5.81 0.21 10.82
N THR A 57 -6.19 -0.95 11.34
CA THR A 57 -6.41 -1.18 12.76
C THR A 57 -5.12 -1.62 13.46
N GLY A 58 -5.10 -1.53 14.79
CA GLY A 58 -3.99 -2.01 15.61
C GLY A 58 -2.78 -1.06 15.67
N LYS A 59 -1.66 -1.60 16.14
CA LYS A 59 -0.46 -0.81 16.48
C LYS A 59 0.33 -0.35 15.24
N HIS A 60 0.34 -1.15 14.20
CA HIS A 60 1.14 -0.93 13.00
C HIS A 60 0.26 -0.88 11.76
N PHE A 61 0.63 -0.05 10.80
CA PHE A 61 -0.09 0.04 9.55
C PHE A 61 -0.10 -1.32 8.84
N CYS A 62 1.09 -1.87 8.56
CA CYS A 62 1.21 -3.22 8.01
C CYS A 62 2.67 -3.69 8.13
N ALA A 63 2.88 -4.92 8.61
CA ALA A 63 4.21 -5.51 8.76
C ALA A 63 4.73 -6.24 7.50
N GLY A 64 4.06 -6.06 6.36
CA GLY A 64 4.46 -6.70 5.09
C GLY A 64 3.91 -8.11 4.91
N MET A 65 4.54 -8.88 4.02
CA MET A 65 4.11 -10.23 3.71
C MET A 65 4.19 -11.15 4.92
N ASP A 66 3.18 -11.99 5.11
CA ASP A 66 3.17 -12.97 6.19
C ASP A 66 4.26 -14.02 5.96
N LEU A 67 5.08 -14.25 6.99
CA LEU A 67 6.20 -15.20 6.90
C LEU A 67 5.75 -16.64 6.60
N ALA A 68 4.53 -17.01 6.97
CA ALA A 68 3.98 -18.33 6.66
C ALA A 68 3.85 -18.56 5.15
N VAL A 69 3.71 -17.50 4.34
CA VAL A 69 3.69 -17.59 2.88
C VAL A 69 5.03 -18.12 2.34
N PHE A 70 6.17 -17.73 2.95
CA PHE A 70 7.49 -18.20 2.57
C PHE A 70 7.78 -19.62 3.03
N THR A 71 7.23 -20.05 4.17
CA THR A 71 7.49 -21.38 4.76
C THR A 71 6.53 -22.47 4.27
N GLY A 72 5.36 -22.08 3.75
CA GLY A 72 4.29 -22.98 3.31
C GLY A 72 4.42 -23.56 1.89
N GLY A 73 5.57 -23.44 1.22
CA GLY A 73 5.79 -24.01 -0.13
C GLY A 73 5.09 -23.23 -1.27
N GLY A 74 4.53 -22.06 -0.99
CA GLY A 74 3.70 -21.31 -1.95
C GLY A 74 4.42 -20.76 -3.19
N LEU A 75 5.75 -20.80 -3.27
CA LEU A 75 6.54 -20.38 -4.42
C LEU A 75 7.42 -21.51 -5.01
N SER A 76 7.43 -22.71 -4.41
CA SER A 76 8.37 -23.77 -4.79
C SER A 76 7.77 -25.16 -4.94
N ASP A 77 6.53 -25.31 -5.37
CA ASP A 77 6.03 -26.66 -5.62
C ASP A 77 6.19 -27.03 -7.09
N SER A 78 7.27 -27.69 -7.37
CA SER A 78 7.44 -28.97 -8.03
C SER A 78 8.86 -29.15 -8.57
N GLU A 79 9.65 -30.00 -7.94
CA GLU A 79 10.88 -30.61 -8.51
C GLU A 79 10.59 -31.30 -9.85
N LYS A 80 9.32 -31.57 -10.19
CA LYS A 80 8.86 -32.20 -11.39
C LYS A 80 8.52 -31.26 -12.54
N THR A 81 8.43 -29.94 -12.31
CA THR A 81 8.09 -28.99 -13.37
C THR A 81 9.35 -28.54 -14.11
N GLU A 82 9.28 -28.52 -15.44
CA GLU A 82 10.37 -28.04 -16.31
C GLU A 82 10.72 -26.58 -15.97
N ARG A 83 12.04 -26.25 -15.99
CA ARG A 83 12.58 -24.95 -15.52
C ARG A 83 11.92 -23.74 -16.19
N GLY A 84 11.65 -23.79 -17.49
CA GLY A 84 11.01 -22.69 -18.22
C GLY A 84 9.59 -22.42 -17.71
N ARG A 85 8.81 -23.48 -17.42
CA ARG A 85 7.46 -23.35 -16.86
C ARG A 85 7.49 -22.76 -15.44
N ARG A 86 8.45 -23.20 -14.61
CA ARG A 86 8.61 -22.60 -13.27
C ARG A 86 8.90 -21.10 -13.35
N ASN A 87 9.82 -20.71 -14.23
CA ASN A 87 10.15 -19.29 -14.41
C ASN A 87 8.95 -18.49 -14.92
N ALA A 88 8.13 -19.05 -15.80
CA ALA A 88 6.90 -18.41 -16.28
C ALA A 88 5.90 -18.23 -15.14
N LEU A 89 5.65 -19.27 -14.35
CA LEU A 89 4.76 -19.19 -13.17
C LEU A 89 5.24 -18.18 -12.12
N THR A 90 6.55 -18.15 -11.85
CA THR A 90 7.14 -17.15 -10.94
C THR A 90 6.90 -15.73 -11.45
N ARG A 91 7.07 -15.50 -12.76
CA ARG A 91 6.80 -14.20 -13.37
C ARG A 91 5.31 -13.82 -13.27
N GLU A 92 4.40 -14.76 -13.56
CA GLU A 92 2.95 -14.52 -13.43
C GLU A 92 2.57 -14.18 -11.98
N SER A 93 3.12 -14.92 -11.01
CA SER A 93 2.91 -14.63 -9.60
C SER A 93 3.40 -13.22 -9.22
N ALA A 94 4.60 -12.84 -9.66
CA ALA A 94 5.13 -11.49 -9.41
C ALA A 94 4.22 -10.40 -10.02
N LEU A 95 3.74 -10.58 -11.25
CA LEU A 95 2.82 -9.64 -11.89
C LEU A 95 1.49 -9.55 -11.14
N HIS A 96 0.98 -10.66 -10.61
CA HIS A 96 -0.23 -10.66 -9.79
C HIS A 96 -0.03 -9.86 -8.49
N LEU A 97 1.09 -10.05 -7.80
CA LEU A 97 1.41 -9.26 -6.60
C LEU A 97 1.57 -7.78 -6.92
N GLN A 98 2.23 -7.42 -8.03
CA GLN A 98 2.38 -6.04 -8.47
C GLN A 98 1.04 -5.38 -8.78
N GLU A 99 0.11 -6.14 -9.38
CA GLU A 99 -1.24 -5.67 -9.71
C GLU A 99 -2.00 -5.21 -8.48
N SER A 100 -1.79 -5.84 -7.32
CA SER A 100 -2.45 -5.49 -6.07
C SER A 100 -2.21 -4.04 -5.64
N PHE A 101 -1.13 -3.41 -6.09
CA PHE A 101 -0.86 -1.99 -5.82
C PHE A 101 -0.97 -1.11 -7.07
N THR A 102 -0.70 -1.67 -8.26
CA THR A 102 -0.86 -0.93 -9.52
C THR A 102 -2.32 -0.50 -9.74
N CYS A 103 -3.29 -1.22 -9.17
CA CYS A 103 -4.69 -0.82 -9.21
C CYS A 103 -4.95 0.56 -8.57
N PHE A 104 -4.13 1.01 -7.59
CA PHE A 104 -4.22 2.35 -7.01
C PHE A 104 -3.92 3.43 -8.05
N GLU A 105 -2.87 3.22 -8.85
CA GLU A 105 -2.46 4.16 -9.90
C GLU A 105 -3.51 4.25 -11.00
N ARG A 106 -4.21 3.14 -11.31
CA ARG A 106 -5.26 3.09 -12.35
C ARG A 106 -6.64 3.53 -11.85
N ALA A 107 -6.87 3.57 -10.55
CA ALA A 107 -8.15 4.01 -10.00
C ALA A 107 -8.49 5.43 -10.48
N ARG A 108 -9.74 5.65 -10.90
CA ARG A 108 -10.22 6.94 -11.43
C ARG A 108 -10.29 8.05 -10.39
N MET A 109 -10.07 7.73 -9.13
CA MET A 109 -10.09 8.65 -8.00
C MET A 109 -8.78 8.56 -7.22
N PRO A 110 -8.44 9.62 -6.45
CA PRO A 110 -7.27 9.59 -5.59
C PRO A 110 -7.38 8.56 -4.48
N VAL A 111 -6.22 7.95 -4.17
CA VAL A 111 -6.02 7.04 -3.05
C VAL A 111 -5.10 7.71 -2.03
N LEU A 112 -5.57 7.87 -0.81
CA LEU A 112 -4.88 8.51 0.31
C LEU A 112 -4.52 7.43 1.34
N ALA A 113 -3.26 7.37 1.78
CA ALA A 113 -2.81 6.44 2.82
C ALA A 113 -2.61 7.15 4.16
N ALA A 114 -3.23 6.63 5.22
CA ALA A 114 -3.10 7.10 6.61
C ALA A 114 -2.34 6.03 7.42
N ILE A 115 -1.10 6.34 7.81
CA ILE A 115 -0.08 5.37 8.22
C ILE A 115 0.32 5.60 9.68
N GLN A 116 0.08 4.62 10.56
CA GLN A 116 0.56 4.64 11.94
C GLN A 116 1.59 3.53 12.19
N GLY A 117 2.52 3.76 13.11
CA GLY A 117 3.51 2.77 13.51
C GLY A 117 4.32 2.23 12.33
N GLY A 118 4.52 0.91 12.25
CA GLY A 118 5.35 0.29 11.20
C GLY A 118 4.67 0.17 9.84
N CYS A 119 5.37 0.62 8.79
CA CYS A 119 5.05 0.39 7.38
C CYS A 119 6.25 -0.36 6.77
N VAL A 120 6.13 -1.68 6.54
CA VAL A 120 7.28 -2.57 6.35
C VAL A 120 7.13 -3.41 5.09
N GLY A 121 8.19 -3.51 4.28
CA GLY A 121 8.24 -4.36 3.09
C GLY A 121 7.12 -4.03 2.11
N GLY A 122 6.30 -5.01 1.74
CA GLY A 122 5.15 -4.83 0.84
C GLY A 122 4.20 -3.69 1.23
N ALA A 123 4.19 -3.27 2.50
CA ALA A 123 3.44 -2.08 2.90
C ALA A 123 4.04 -0.79 2.32
N VAL A 124 5.37 -0.72 2.15
CA VAL A 124 6.03 0.40 1.47
C VAL A 124 5.68 0.38 -0.02
N ASP A 125 5.63 -0.80 -0.66
CA ASP A 125 5.15 -0.95 -2.04
C ASP A 125 3.74 -0.39 -2.20
N MET A 126 2.84 -0.74 -1.28
CA MET A 126 1.45 -0.27 -1.28
C MET A 126 1.35 1.25 -1.13
N VAL A 127 2.00 1.84 -0.12
CA VAL A 127 1.85 3.28 0.13
C VAL A 127 2.55 4.16 -0.90
N THR A 128 3.58 3.64 -1.58
CA THR A 128 4.21 4.35 -2.70
C THR A 128 3.34 4.36 -3.95
N ALA A 129 2.36 3.49 -4.07
CA ALA A 129 1.36 3.50 -5.13
C ALA A 129 0.18 4.44 -4.85
N ALA A 130 -0.02 4.87 -3.60
CA ALA A 130 -1.03 5.86 -3.25
C ALA A 130 -0.66 7.26 -3.76
N ASP A 131 -1.65 8.10 -4.02
CA ASP A 131 -1.44 9.48 -4.49
C ASP A 131 -0.90 10.38 -3.37
N MET A 132 -1.41 10.21 -2.14
CA MET A 132 -1.02 10.99 -0.96
C MET A 132 -0.78 10.08 0.24
N ARG A 133 0.11 10.48 1.11
CA ARG A 133 0.51 9.74 2.32
C ARG A 133 0.56 10.67 3.52
N TYR A 134 -0.02 10.21 4.62
CA TYR A 134 -0.08 10.88 5.91
C TYR A 134 0.41 9.92 6.97
N ALA A 135 1.07 10.41 8.00
CA ALA A 135 1.65 9.53 9.01
C ALA A 135 1.44 10.05 10.43
N THR A 136 1.45 9.17 11.41
CA THR A 136 1.59 9.55 12.82
C THR A 136 3.05 9.80 13.18
N GLU A 137 3.32 10.56 14.25
CA GLU A 137 4.69 10.85 14.74
C GLU A 137 5.50 9.59 15.05
N ASP A 138 4.84 8.53 15.51
CA ASP A 138 5.46 7.23 15.82
C ASP A 138 5.62 6.32 14.59
N ALA A 139 5.17 6.76 13.41
CA ALA A 139 5.30 5.96 12.21
C ALA A 139 6.76 5.86 11.71
N TRP A 140 7.04 4.72 11.10
CA TRP A 140 8.34 4.47 10.47
C TRP A 140 8.18 3.55 9.26
N PHE A 141 9.08 3.72 8.29
CA PHE A 141 9.10 3.01 7.02
C PHE A 141 10.36 2.16 6.90
N CYS A 142 10.25 0.95 6.34
CA CYS A 142 11.39 0.06 6.14
C CYS A 142 11.22 -0.77 4.87
N ILE A 143 12.17 -0.67 3.96
CA ILE A 143 12.29 -1.59 2.82
C ILE A 143 12.95 -2.86 3.36
N GLN A 144 12.11 -3.79 3.83
CA GLN A 144 12.55 -4.95 4.61
C GLN A 144 13.16 -6.07 3.76
N GLU A 145 12.87 -6.10 2.49
CA GLU A 145 13.26 -7.14 1.54
C GLU A 145 14.78 -7.38 1.56
N ILE A 146 15.57 -6.30 1.58
CA ILE A 146 17.03 -6.40 1.59
C ILE A 146 17.57 -7.10 2.86
N ASN A 147 16.89 -6.92 3.99
CA ASN A 147 17.27 -7.56 5.26
C ASN A 147 17.06 -9.08 5.27
N ILE A 148 16.27 -9.58 4.34
CA ILE A 148 16.02 -11.03 4.15
C ILE A 148 16.59 -11.54 2.83
N GLY A 149 17.48 -10.78 2.19
CA GLY A 149 18.19 -11.18 0.99
C GLY A 149 17.37 -11.12 -0.30
N MET A 150 16.29 -10.32 -0.31
CA MET A 150 15.42 -10.13 -1.47
C MET A 150 15.52 -8.70 -2.02
N THR A 151 15.07 -8.52 -3.24
CA THR A 151 14.84 -7.22 -3.85
C THR A 151 13.38 -6.84 -3.65
N ALA A 152 13.09 -5.57 -3.32
CA ALA A 152 11.72 -5.06 -3.30
C ALA A 152 11.17 -5.01 -4.74
N ASP A 153 10.39 -6.00 -5.13
CA ASP A 153 9.99 -6.26 -6.52
C ASP A 153 8.51 -6.00 -6.80
N VAL A 154 7.76 -5.50 -5.80
CA VAL A 154 6.31 -5.24 -5.94
C VAL A 154 6.00 -3.76 -6.23
N GLY A 155 7.04 -2.93 -6.43
CA GLY A 155 6.88 -1.58 -6.99
C GLY A 155 7.59 -0.45 -6.27
N THR A 156 8.12 -0.65 -5.06
CA THR A 156 8.85 0.39 -4.31
C THR A 156 9.99 0.99 -5.13
N LEU A 157 10.80 0.16 -5.77
CA LEU A 157 11.98 0.64 -6.50
C LEU A 157 11.65 1.46 -7.75
N GLN A 158 10.45 1.28 -8.31
CA GLN A 158 9.97 2.03 -9.48
C GLN A 158 9.24 3.31 -9.08
N ARG A 159 8.60 3.35 -7.89
CA ARG A 159 7.76 4.46 -7.42
C ARG A 159 8.50 5.42 -6.50
N LEU A 160 9.22 4.87 -5.52
CA LEU A 160 9.87 5.69 -4.48
C LEU A 160 10.82 6.76 -5.03
N PRO A 161 11.68 6.51 -6.05
CA PRO A 161 12.55 7.53 -6.63
C PRO A 161 11.82 8.67 -7.35
N LYS A 162 10.52 8.50 -7.65
CA LYS A 162 9.68 9.57 -8.21
C LYS A 162 9.07 10.47 -7.14
N ILE A 163 9.08 10.01 -5.88
CA ILE A 163 8.46 10.68 -4.74
C ILE A 163 9.51 11.41 -3.91
N ILE A 164 10.67 10.77 -3.69
CA ILE A 164 11.77 11.30 -2.86
C ILE A 164 13.08 11.34 -3.65
N PRO A 165 14.10 12.11 -3.19
CA PRO A 165 15.40 12.12 -3.85
C PRO A 165 15.97 10.71 -4.04
N GLU A 166 16.45 10.41 -5.25
CA GLU A 166 16.89 9.06 -5.64
C GLU A 166 18.00 8.52 -4.72
N GLY A 167 18.92 9.38 -4.25
CA GLY A 167 19.95 8.96 -3.30
C GLY A 167 19.39 8.47 -1.98
N VAL A 168 18.32 9.08 -1.48
CA VAL A 168 17.62 8.64 -0.26
C VAL A 168 16.88 7.33 -0.51
N ALA A 169 16.20 7.20 -1.65
CA ALA A 169 15.54 5.96 -2.02
C ALA A 169 16.53 4.78 -2.10
N ARG A 170 17.70 5.00 -2.70
CA ARG A 170 18.78 3.99 -2.80
C ARG A 170 19.37 3.65 -1.44
N GLU A 171 19.60 4.65 -0.57
CA GLU A 171 20.06 4.41 0.80
C GLU A 171 19.12 3.47 1.55
N LEU A 172 17.83 3.75 1.52
CA LEU A 172 16.82 2.91 2.16
C LEU A 172 16.80 1.49 1.57
N ALA A 173 16.82 1.37 0.24
CA ALA A 173 16.79 0.08 -0.45
C ALA A 173 18.04 -0.77 -0.22
N TYR A 174 19.21 -0.15 -0.04
CA TYR A 174 20.45 -0.88 0.16
C TYR A 174 20.72 -1.22 1.63
N THR A 175 20.24 -0.38 2.55
CA THR A 175 20.54 -0.54 3.98
C THR A 175 19.43 -1.22 4.77
N GLY A 176 18.17 -1.20 4.29
CA GLY A 176 17.02 -1.64 5.04
C GLY A 176 16.82 -0.89 6.37
N ARG A 177 17.33 0.33 6.50
CA ARG A 177 17.18 1.16 7.70
C ARG A 177 15.74 1.68 7.81
N ARG A 178 15.32 1.87 9.05
CA ARG A 178 14.03 2.53 9.32
C ARG A 178 14.15 4.03 9.06
N MET A 179 13.19 4.57 8.34
CA MET A 179 12.99 6.02 8.19
C MET A 179 11.84 6.45 9.09
N THR A 180 12.07 7.44 9.95
CA THR A 180 11.04 8.01 10.83
C THR A 180 10.03 8.84 10.03
N ALA A 181 8.82 9.05 10.60
CA ALA A 181 7.80 9.91 10.00
C ALA A 181 8.30 11.33 9.73
N GLN A 182 9.08 11.91 10.68
CA GLN A 182 9.66 13.23 10.50
C GLN A 182 10.60 13.27 9.29
N ARG A 183 11.50 12.27 9.16
CA ARG A 183 12.39 12.21 8.01
C ARG A 183 11.63 11.95 6.70
N ALA A 184 10.57 11.15 6.75
CA ALA A 184 9.70 10.91 5.61
C ALA A 184 9.01 12.20 5.11
N MET A 185 8.59 13.07 6.03
CA MET A 185 8.05 14.38 5.70
C MET A 185 9.12 15.31 5.10
N GLU A 186 10.31 15.36 5.68
CA GLU A 186 11.42 16.19 5.20
C GLU A 186 11.84 15.87 3.75
N VAL A 187 11.78 14.59 3.37
CA VAL A 187 12.16 14.15 2.01
C VAL A 187 10.98 14.12 1.04
N GLY A 188 9.76 14.39 1.50
CA GLY A 188 8.54 14.44 0.69
C GLY A 188 7.83 13.08 0.51
N LEU A 189 8.19 12.05 1.30
CA LEU A 189 7.45 10.79 1.24
C LEU A 189 6.04 10.93 1.81
N VAL A 190 5.87 11.66 2.91
CA VAL A 190 4.56 11.96 3.51
C VAL A 190 4.24 13.44 3.43
N ASN A 191 2.96 13.75 3.27
CA ASN A 191 2.44 15.09 3.12
C ASN A 191 2.40 15.83 4.46
N GLU A 192 2.04 15.11 5.55
CA GLU A 192 1.89 15.68 6.89
C GLU A 192 2.05 14.61 7.95
N VAL A 193 2.45 15.03 9.16
CA VAL A 193 2.64 14.17 10.35
C VAL A 193 1.73 14.63 11.48
N PHE A 194 1.06 13.68 12.12
CA PHE A 194 0.03 13.92 13.16
C PHE A 194 0.42 13.30 14.48
N SER A 195 -0.05 13.92 15.57
CA SER A 195 0.24 13.46 16.93
C SER A 195 -0.48 12.16 17.32
N SER A 196 -1.59 11.82 16.67
CA SER A 196 -2.33 10.60 16.96
C SER A 196 -2.98 10.00 15.72
N HIS A 197 -3.25 8.69 15.79
CA HIS A 197 -3.93 7.94 14.73
C HIS A 197 -5.35 8.47 14.45
N GLU A 198 -6.11 8.77 15.50
CA GLU A 198 -7.47 9.27 15.37
C GLU A 198 -7.50 10.62 14.63
N VAL A 199 -6.71 11.59 15.08
CA VAL A 199 -6.61 12.90 14.43
C VAL A 199 -6.16 12.78 12.98
N MET A 200 -5.20 11.91 12.70
CA MET A 200 -4.74 11.66 11.34
C MET A 200 -5.85 11.11 10.45
N VAL A 201 -6.54 10.05 10.89
CA VAL A 201 -7.60 9.41 10.08
C VAL A 201 -8.74 10.39 9.83
N ASP A 202 -9.19 11.12 10.85
CA ASP A 202 -10.26 12.12 10.70
C ASP A 202 -9.87 13.21 9.70
N THR A 203 -8.65 13.76 9.81
CA THR A 203 -8.17 14.79 8.88
C THR A 203 -8.04 14.25 7.44
N VAL A 204 -7.56 13.01 7.26
CA VAL A 204 -7.44 12.42 5.92
C VAL A 204 -8.82 12.15 5.30
N LEU A 205 -9.81 11.77 6.09
CA LEU A 205 -11.20 11.64 5.65
C LEU A 205 -11.81 13.00 5.28
N GLU A 206 -11.49 14.08 6.02
CA GLU A 206 -11.89 15.44 5.66
C GLU A 206 -11.28 15.88 4.31
N ILE A 207 -9.98 15.63 4.11
CA ILE A 207 -9.31 15.91 2.81
C ILE A 207 -9.98 15.10 1.68
N ALA A 208 -10.25 13.82 1.90
CA ALA A 208 -10.94 12.97 0.93
C ALA A 208 -12.36 13.51 0.63
N SER A 209 -13.06 13.99 1.64
CA SER A 209 -14.39 14.62 1.49
C SER A 209 -14.31 15.93 0.70
N GLU A 210 -13.29 16.75 0.92
CA GLU A 210 -13.06 17.94 0.10
C GLU A 210 -12.83 17.57 -1.37
N ILE A 211 -11.99 16.57 -1.65
CA ILE A 211 -11.75 16.05 -3.01
C ILE A 211 -13.06 15.55 -3.62
N ALA A 212 -13.90 14.87 -2.86
CA ALA A 212 -15.18 14.34 -3.33
C ALA A 212 -16.18 15.42 -3.76
N THR A 213 -15.98 16.69 -3.37
CA THR A 213 -16.78 17.83 -3.85
C THR A 213 -16.38 18.30 -5.24
N LYS A 214 -15.17 17.96 -5.72
CA LYS A 214 -14.64 18.44 -7.00
C LYS A 214 -15.22 17.61 -8.16
N SER A 215 -15.00 18.08 -9.40
CA SER A 215 -15.40 17.32 -10.60
C SER A 215 -14.60 16.02 -10.72
N PRO A 216 -15.26 14.85 -10.73
CA PRO A 216 -14.57 13.56 -10.83
C PRO A 216 -13.78 13.42 -12.15
N LEU A 217 -14.26 14.01 -13.24
CA LEU A 217 -13.56 13.99 -14.53
C LEU A 217 -12.28 14.84 -14.50
N ALA A 218 -12.32 16.00 -13.81
CA ALA A 218 -11.14 16.84 -13.66
C ALA A 218 -10.09 16.17 -12.75
N ILE A 219 -10.52 15.54 -11.65
CA ILE A 219 -9.64 14.77 -10.75
C ILE A 219 -9.00 13.60 -11.51
N TRP A 220 -9.80 12.83 -12.25
CA TRP A 220 -9.26 11.71 -13.04
C TRP A 220 -8.26 12.20 -14.10
N GLY A 221 -8.59 13.23 -14.88
CA GLY A 221 -7.66 13.81 -15.85
C GLY A 221 -6.36 14.34 -15.22
N THR A 222 -6.42 14.86 -13.99
CA THR A 222 -5.23 15.28 -13.24
C THR A 222 -4.37 14.07 -12.82
N LYS A 223 -5.00 12.96 -12.44
CA LYS A 223 -4.28 11.74 -12.05
C LYS A 223 -3.60 11.05 -13.23
N GLU A 224 -4.18 11.12 -14.44
CA GLU A 224 -3.64 10.55 -15.68
C GLU A 224 -2.48 11.36 -16.28
N SER A 225 -2.28 12.64 -15.83
CA SER A 225 -1.25 13.54 -16.37
C SER A 225 0.11 13.33 -15.70
#